data_c640463490ad67d62ff94e7fa8c04228
#
_entry.id   c640463490ad67d62ff94e7fa8c04228
#
_cell.length_a   1.000
_cell.length_b   1.000
_cell.length_c   1.000
_cell.angle_alpha   90.00
_cell.angle_beta   90.00
_cell.angle_gamma   90.00
#
_symmetry.space_group_name_H-M   'P 1'
#
loop_
_entity.id
_entity.type
_entity.pdbx_description
1 polymer ?
#
loop_
_entity_poly.entity_id
_entity_poly.type
_entity_poly.pdbx_seq_one_letter_code
_entity_poly.pdbx_strand_id
1 'polypeptide(L)'
;LLLHGRDRRKIGVETELRELPKVREVVKNKIEIEKETIASAQIELRELETKASTLGNLIASIETKISQQKTKQLKVKRQEEYQALENEVKGLQEQMSTNEDEQLETLMKVDDARATLVIAEGKHTDRVHSLETQLEELNEREKLLQEEISELENEIKASGEEMEPTFLREYERVKKVVRRPPYV
;
A
#
# COMPACT_ATOMS: atom_id res chain seq x y z
N LEU A 1 -18.32 -16.18 45.14
CA LEU A 1 -17.98 -14.85 44.59
C LEU A 1 -16.67 -14.87 43.79
N LEU A 2 -15.61 -15.56 44.26
CA LEU A 2 -14.31 -15.64 43.56
C LEU A 2 -14.41 -16.35 42.19
N LEU A 3 -15.03 -17.54 42.16
CA LEU A 3 -15.19 -18.33 40.93
C LEU A 3 -15.97 -17.54 39.83
N HIS A 4 -17.05 -16.87 40.23
CA HIS A 4 -17.81 -16.01 39.32
C HIS A 4 -17.01 -14.84 38.75
N GLY A 5 -16.18 -14.22 39.60
CA GLY A 5 -15.29 -13.12 39.14
C GLY A 5 -14.28 -13.57 38.09
N ARG A 6 -13.69 -14.79 38.32
CA ARG A 6 -12.72 -15.40 37.38
C ARG A 6 -13.38 -15.80 36.07
N ASP A 7 -14.56 -16.41 36.09
CA ASP A 7 -15.31 -16.76 34.90
C ASP A 7 -15.67 -15.50 34.07
N ARG A 8 -16.11 -14.44 34.75
CA ARG A 8 -16.42 -13.17 34.08
C ARG A 8 -15.17 -12.57 33.40
N ARG A 9 -14.03 -12.61 34.10
CA ARG A 9 -12.76 -12.12 33.54
C ARG A 9 -12.34 -12.96 32.34
N LYS A 10 -12.41 -14.29 32.43
CA LYS A 10 -12.10 -15.20 31.33
C LYS A 10 -12.92 -14.89 30.09
N ILE A 11 -14.23 -14.72 30.22
CA ILE A 11 -15.12 -14.37 29.09
C ILE A 11 -14.72 -13.03 28.47
N GLY A 12 -14.31 -12.05 29.27
CA GLY A 12 -13.82 -10.75 28.79
C GLY A 12 -12.55 -10.93 27.95
N VAL A 13 -11.57 -11.69 28.47
CA VAL A 13 -10.29 -11.96 27.79
C VAL A 13 -10.51 -12.77 26.51
N GLU A 14 -11.36 -13.79 26.53
CA GLU A 14 -11.74 -14.57 25.33
C GLU A 14 -12.42 -13.71 24.27
N THR A 15 -13.22 -12.74 24.69
CA THR A 15 -13.88 -11.81 23.78
C THR A 15 -12.87 -10.87 23.11
N GLU A 16 -11.92 -10.33 23.89
CA GLU A 16 -10.82 -9.52 23.38
C GLU A 16 -9.96 -10.33 22.40
N LEU A 17 -9.58 -11.54 22.77
CA LEU A 17 -8.81 -12.45 21.90
C LEU A 17 -9.51 -12.72 20.57
N ARG A 18 -10.84 -12.83 20.59
CA ARG A 18 -11.64 -13.08 19.37
C ARG A 18 -11.70 -11.86 18.45
N GLU A 19 -11.63 -10.66 18.99
CA GLU A 19 -11.65 -9.42 18.19
C GLU A 19 -10.25 -9.05 17.64
N LEU A 20 -9.15 -9.47 18.29
CA LEU A 20 -7.78 -9.18 17.86
C LEU A 20 -7.49 -9.52 16.39
N PRO A 21 -7.91 -10.66 15.82
CA PRO A 21 -7.67 -10.98 14.42
C PRO A 21 -8.27 -9.96 13.46
N LYS A 22 -9.45 -9.40 13.79
CA LYS A 22 -10.10 -8.37 12.98
C LYS A 22 -9.30 -7.07 12.98
N VAL A 23 -8.84 -6.66 14.16
CA VAL A 23 -8.00 -5.46 14.31
C VAL A 23 -6.68 -5.65 13.54
N ARG A 24 -6.07 -6.82 13.66
CA ARG A 24 -4.83 -7.18 12.94
C ARG A 24 -5.01 -7.10 11.43
N GLU A 25 -6.13 -7.62 10.92
CA GLU A 25 -6.45 -7.56 9.50
C GLU A 25 -6.60 -6.13 9.00
N VAL A 26 -7.24 -5.26 9.76
CA VAL A 26 -7.34 -3.83 9.43
C VAL A 26 -5.96 -3.17 9.36
N VAL A 27 -5.05 -3.50 10.29
CA VAL A 27 -3.68 -2.96 10.26
C VAL A 27 -2.90 -3.48 9.05
N LYS A 28 -2.99 -4.77 8.74
CA LYS A 28 -2.35 -5.37 7.55
C LYS A 28 -2.85 -4.72 6.26
N ASN A 29 -4.15 -4.52 6.14
CA ASN A 29 -4.74 -3.88 4.96
C ASN A 29 -4.26 -2.42 4.81
N LYS A 30 -4.06 -1.69 5.92
CA LYS A 30 -3.47 -0.34 5.87
C LYS A 30 -2.03 -0.37 5.37
N ILE A 31 -1.22 -1.32 5.81
CA ILE A 31 0.17 -1.49 5.33
C ILE A 31 0.17 -1.76 3.82
N GLU A 32 -0.71 -2.63 3.35
CA GLU A 32 -0.79 -2.96 1.92
C GLU A 32 -1.21 -1.75 1.07
N ILE A 33 -2.20 -0.98 1.52
CA ILE A 33 -2.62 0.26 0.84
C ILE A 33 -1.46 1.28 0.76
N GLU A 34 -0.69 1.44 1.84
CA GLU A 34 0.47 2.34 1.82
C GLU A 34 1.53 1.86 0.80
N LYS A 35 1.82 0.55 0.74
CA LYS A 35 2.75 -0.05 -0.23
C LYS A 35 2.26 0.10 -1.67
N GLU A 36 0.98 -0.17 -1.92
CA GLU A 36 0.36 -0.01 -3.24
C GLU A 36 0.40 1.44 -3.72
N THR A 37 0.21 2.39 -2.82
CA THR A 37 0.27 3.83 -3.16
C THR A 37 1.65 4.23 -3.67
N ILE A 38 2.72 3.78 -3.01
CA ILE A 38 4.10 4.02 -3.46
C ILE A 38 4.37 3.31 -4.79
N ALA A 39 3.97 2.04 -4.91
CA ALA A 39 4.17 1.28 -6.14
C ALA A 39 3.49 1.94 -7.35
N SER A 40 2.27 2.47 -7.18
CA SER A 40 1.54 3.19 -8.22
C SER A 40 2.28 4.46 -8.66
N ALA A 41 2.77 5.25 -7.70
CA ALA A 41 3.52 6.47 -8.00
C ALA A 41 4.86 6.17 -8.71
N GLN A 42 5.53 5.08 -8.36
CA GLN A 42 6.74 4.62 -9.04
C GLN A 42 6.46 4.17 -10.47
N ILE A 43 5.33 3.51 -10.71
CA ILE A 43 4.90 3.10 -12.07
C ILE A 43 4.63 4.35 -12.92
N GLU A 44 3.87 5.31 -12.39
CA GLU A 44 3.55 6.56 -13.09
C GLU A 44 4.82 7.35 -13.46
N LEU A 45 5.78 7.46 -12.54
CA LEU A 45 7.07 8.09 -12.82
C LEU A 45 7.80 7.37 -13.97
N ARG A 46 7.85 6.04 -13.95
CA ARG A 46 8.51 5.24 -14.99
C ARG A 46 7.84 5.39 -16.35
N GLU A 47 6.51 5.51 -16.38
CA GLU A 47 5.76 5.76 -17.61
C GLU A 47 6.09 7.13 -18.20
N LEU A 48 6.16 8.18 -17.36
CA LEU A 48 6.57 9.52 -17.79
C LEU A 48 8.02 9.54 -18.32
N GLU A 49 8.96 8.88 -17.63
CA GLU A 49 10.35 8.75 -18.07
C GLU A 49 10.44 8.02 -19.42
N THR A 50 9.67 6.96 -19.59
CA THR A 50 9.59 6.20 -20.85
C THR A 50 9.04 7.06 -21.98
N LYS A 51 7.99 7.85 -21.72
CA LYS A 51 7.41 8.79 -22.68
C LYS A 51 8.43 9.86 -23.10
N ALA A 52 9.12 10.47 -22.14
CA ALA A 52 10.15 11.47 -22.42
C ALA A 52 11.30 10.88 -23.28
N SER A 53 11.75 9.67 -22.98
CA SER A 53 12.76 8.96 -23.76
C SER A 53 12.28 8.64 -25.18
N THR A 54 11.04 8.21 -25.34
CA THR A 54 10.43 7.92 -26.66
C THR A 54 10.35 9.17 -27.53
N LEU A 55 9.93 10.29 -26.93
CA LEU A 55 9.90 11.58 -27.62
C LEU A 55 11.32 12.01 -28.04
N GLY A 56 12.33 11.85 -27.18
CA GLY A 56 13.72 12.13 -27.53
C GLY A 56 14.22 11.31 -28.71
N ASN A 57 13.91 10.01 -28.74
CA ASN A 57 14.26 9.15 -29.87
C ASN A 57 13.54 9.57 -31.17
N LEU A 58 12.29 10.00 -31.06
CA LEU A 58 11.51 10.51 -32.19
C LEU A 58 12.11 11.80 -32.75
N ILE A 59 12.48 12.74 -31.90
CA ILE A 59 13.16 14.00 -32.27
C ILE A 59 14.46 13.67 -33.00
N ALA A 60 15.31 12.83 -32.49
CA ALA A 60 16.57 12.43 -33.13
C ALA A 60 16.36 11.76 -34.50
N SER A 61 15.29 10.98 -34.65
CA SER A 61 14.89 10.39 -35.92
C SER A 61 14.44 11.47 -36.94
N ILE A 62 13.69 12.46 -36.48
CA ILE A 62 13.24 13.61 -37.33
C ILE A 62 14.44 14.46 -37.75
N GLU A 63 15.37 14.77 -36.84
CA GLU A 63 16.62 15.49 -37.18
C GLU A 63 17.41 14.75 -38.27
N THR A 64 17.55 13.42 -38.14
CA THR A 64 18.19 12.60 -39.16
C THR A 64 17.52 12.72 -40.50
N LYS A 65 16.17 12.71 -40.56
CA LYS A 65 15.40 12.88 -41.80
C LYS A 65 15.61 14.26 -42.38
N ILE A 66 15.56 15.34 -41.57
CA ILE A 66 15.80 16.69 -41.98
C ILE A 66 17.19 16.80 -42.65
N SER A 67 18.23 16.24 -42.02
CA SER A 67 19.59 16.22 -42.55
C SER A 67 19.67 15.51 -43.91
N GLN A 68 19.00 14.36 -44.04
CA GLN A 68 18.94 13.62 -45.30
C GLN A 68 18.20 14.40 -46.41
N GLN A 69 17.08 15.06 -46.11
CA GLN A 69 16.32 15.83 -47.08
C GLN A 69 17.08 17.07 -47.51
N LYS A 70 17.74 17.78 -46.60
CA LYS A 70 18.66 18.89 -46.91
C LYS A 70 19.81 18.45 -47.82
N THR A 71 20.39 17.28 -47.58
CA THR A 71 21.45 16.73 -48.41
C THR A 71 20.94 16.40 -49.85
N LYS A 72 19.72 15.89 -49.98
CA LYS A 72 19.08 15.64 -51.27
C LYS A 72 18.80 16.99 -51.99
N GLN A 73 18.30 17.97 -51.26
CA GLN A 73 18.00 19.32 -51.79
C GLN A 73 19.21 19.96 -52.46
N LEU A 74 20.42 19.77 -51.95
CA LEU A 74 21.68 20.24 -52.52
C LEU A 74 22.03 19.58 -53.88
N LYS A 75 21.47 18.43 -54.20
CA LYS A 75 21.77 17.65 -55.40
C LYS A 75 20.74 17.83 -56.51
N VAL A 76 19.58 18.42 -56.20
CA VAL A 76 18.49 18.57 -57.14
C VAL A 76 18.73 19.77 -58.06
N LYS A 77 18.40 19.60 -59.33
CA LYS A 77 18.58 20.64 -60.34
C LYS A 77 17.25 21.28 -60.80
N ARG A 78 16.12 20.62 -60.49
CA ARG A 78 14.79 21.12 -60.88
C ARG A 78 14.18 21.94 -59.77
N GLN A 79 13.65 23.11 -60.10
CA GLN A 79 13.07 24.01 -59.13
C GLN A 79 11.85 23.42 -58.41
N GLU A 80 11.02 22.65 -59.10
CA GLU A 80 9.85 22.01 -58.51
C GLU A 80 10.21 20.95 -57.42
N GLU A 81 11.26 20.14 -57.70
CA GLU A 81 11.78 19.16 -56.77
C GLU A 81 12.44 19.84 -55.57
N TYR A 82 13.14 20.93 -55.77
CA TYR A 82 13.73 21.74 -54.71
C TYR A 82 12.64 22.25 -53.77
N GLN A 83 11.58 22.83 -54.32
CA GLN A 83 10.46 23.39 -53.56
C GLN A 83 9.70 22.30 -52.77
N ALA A 84 9.53 21.10 -53.37
CA ALA A 84 8.89 19.96 -52.68
C ALA A 84 9.72 19.53 -51.46
N LEU A 85 11.04 19.41 -51.59
CA LEU A 85 11.94 19.07 -50.47
C LEU A 85 11.98 20.17 -49.41
N GLU A 86 11.92 21.42 -49.77
CA GLU A 86 11.84 22.56 -48.85
C GLU A 86 10.57 22.50 -47.99
N ASN A 87 9.43 22.22 -48.61
CA ASN A 87 8.16 22.04 -47.90
C ASN A 87 8.19 20.85 -46.98
N GLU A 88 8.81 19.72 -47.39
CA GLU A 88 8.98 18.53 -46.55
C GLU A 88 9.88 18.84 -45.34
N VAL A 89 11.01 19.52 -45.53
CA VAL A 89 11.90 19.95 -44.43
C VAL A 89 11.16 20.85 -43.46
N LYS A 90 10.36 21.78 -43.95
CA LYS A 90 9.56 22.68 -43.12
C LYS A 90 8.56 21.91 -42.27
N GLY A 91 7.81 20.97 -42.87
CA GLY A 91 6.86 20.13 -42.16
C GLY A 91 7.55 19.25 -41.08
N LEU A 92 8.73 18.70 -41.38
CA LEU A 92 9.53 17.96 -40.39
C LEU A 92 10.03 18.85 -39.25
N GLN A 93 10.42 20.10 -39.52
CA GLN A 93 10.81 21.06 -38.49
C GLN A 93 9.63 21.43 -37.56
N GLU A 94 8.44 21.63 -38.13
CA GLU A 94 7.22 21.88 -37.35
C GLU A 94 6.89 20.67 -36.43
N GLN A 95 7.00 19.45 -36.96
CA GLN A 95 6.84 18.23 -36.17
C GLN A 95 7.90 18.12 -35.07
N MET A 96 9.15 18.44 -35.36
CA MET A 96 10.24 18.40 -34.37
C MET A 96 9.95 19.38 -33.24
N SER A 97 9.59 20.63 -33.55
CA SER A 97 9.25 21.63 -32.53
C SER A 97 8.10 21.18 -31.63
N THR A 98 7.04 20.61 -32.22
CA THR A 98 5.91 20.09 -31.43
C THR A 98 6.34 18.95 -30.47
N ASN A 99 7.20 18.04 -30.94
CA ASN A 99 7.71 16.94 -30.10
C ASN A 99 8.68 17.46 -29.04
N GLU A 100 9.48 18.47 -29.32
CA GLU A 100 10.37 19.15 -28.35
C GLU A 100 9.55 19.79 -27.23
N ASP A 101 8.47 20.50 -27.56
CA ASP A 101 7.57 21.12 -26.60
C ASP A 101 6.90 20.07 -25.72
N GLU A 102 6.41 18.96 -26.33
CA GLU A 102 5.81 17.85 -25.57
C GLU A 102 6.84 17.13 -24.70
N GLN A 103 8.07 16.96 -25.17
CA GLN A 103 9.15 16.37 -24.38
C GLN A 103 9.47 17.26 -23.18
N LEU A 104 9.59 18.56 -23.37
CA LEU A 104 9.86 19.51 -22.29
C LEU A 104 8.78 19.48 -21.21
N GLU A 105 7.50 19.51 -21.62
CA GLU A 105 6.38 19.37 -20.69
C GLU A 105 6.41 18.03 -19.93
N THR A 106 6.75 16.95 -20.63
CA THR A 106 6.86 15.62 -20.01
C THR A 106 8.02 15.57 -19.03
N LEU A 107 9.16 16.15 -19.33
CA LEU A 107 10.32 16.23 -18.42
C LEU A 107 9.99 17.06 -17.16
N MET A 108 9.25 18.15 -17.30
CA MET A 108 8.79 18.91 -16.12
C MET A 108 7.90 18.03 -15.21
N LYS A 109 6.98 17.26 -15.82
CA LYS A 109 6.16 16.30 -15.06
C LYS A 109 6.98 15.19 -14.38
N VAL A 110 8.05 14.73 -15.03
CA VAL A 110 9.00 13.76 -14.44
C VAL A 110 9.67 14.36 -13.21
N ASP A 111 10.15 15.58 -13.29
CA ASP A 111 10.83 16.23 -12.16
C ASP A 111 9.88 16.46 -10.99
N ASP A 112 8.66 16.93 -11.25
CA ASP A 112 7.62 17.10 -10.23
C ASP A 112 7.22 15.77 -9.60
N ALA A 113 6.99 14.73 -10.40
CA ALA A 113 6.64 13.39 -9.92
C ALA A 113 7.78 12.79 -9.08
N ARG A 114 9.04 12.98 -9.49
CA ARG A 114 10.22 12.51 -8.75
C ARG A 114 10.35 13.21 -7.40
N ALA A 115 10.20 14.53 -7.36
CA ALA A 115 10.24 15.31 -6.13
C ALA A 115 9.12 14.90 -5.16
N THR A 116 7.91 14.72 -5.69
CA THR A 116 6.75 14.29 -4.92
C THR A 116 6.94 12.87 -4.38
N LEU A 117 7.46 11.95 -5.19
CA LEU A 117 7.72 10.56 -4.80
C LEU A 117 8.71 10.48 -3.63
N VAL A 118 9.83 11.22 -3.68
CA VAL A 118 10.83 11.24 -2.59
C VAL A 118 10.20 11.67 -1.26
N ILE A 119 9.36 12.71 -1.28
CA ILE A 119 8.65 13.18 -0.08
C ILE A 119 7.63 12.15 0.40
N ALA A 120 6.90 11.54 -0.54
CA ALA A 120 5.91 10.52 -0.24
C ALA A 120 6.56 9.26 0.36
N GLU A 121 7.65 8.75 -0.24
CA GLU A 121 8.37 7.57 0.25
C GLU A 121 8.82 7.74 1.71
N GLY A 122 9.35 8.90 2.09
CA GLY A 122 9.72 9.17 3.48
C GLY A 122 8.53 9.05 4.42
N LYS A 123 7.43 9.74 4.12
CA LYS A 123 6.21 9.70 4.93
C LYS A 123 5.56 8.31 5.00
N HIS A 124 5.55 7.58 3.90
CA HIS A 124 4.97 6.23 3.85
C HIS A 124 5.84 5.23 4.60
N THR A 125 7.17 5.35 4.52
CA THR A 125 8.10 4.52 5.30
C THR A 125 7.85 4.67 6.80
N ASP A 126 7.71 5.91 7.29
CA ASP A 126 7.40 6.18 8.70
C ASP A 126 6.04 5.60 9.11
N ARG A 127 5.02 5.72 8.25
CA ARG A 127 3.69 5.15 8.49
C ARG A 127 3.71 3.62 8.51
N VAL A 128 4.37 3.00 7.55
CA VAL A 128 4.50 1.54 7.50
C VAL A 128 5.22 1.03 8.74
N HIS A 129 6.32 1.67 9.15
CA HIS A 129 7.03 1.31 10.38
C HIS A 129 6.14 1.41 11.62
N SER A 130 5.37 2.50 11.75
CA SER A 130 4.41 2.66 12.85
C SER A 130 3.32 1.57 12.85
N LEU A 131 2.81 1.20 11.67
CA LEU A 131 1.80 0.14 11.54
C LEU A 131 2.38 -1.25 11.83
N GLU A 132 3.63 -1.50 11.44
CA GLU A 132 4.35 -2.74 11.75
C GLU A 132 4.58 -2.87 13.26
N THR A 133 4.97 -1.78 13.94
CA THR A 133 5.06 -1.74 15.41
C THR A 133 3.71 -2.06 16.06
N GLN A 134 2.61 -1.46 15.59
CA GLN A 134 1.27 -1.79 16.08
C GLN A 134 0.92 -3.28 15.86
N LEU A 135 1.35 -3.85 14.75
CA LEU A 135 1.13 -5.29 14.48
C LEU A 135 1.90 -6.17 15.46
N GLU A 136 3.12 -5.81 15.80
CA GLU A 136 3.93 -6.49 16.82
C GLU A 136 3.28 -6.40 18.21
N GLU A 137 2.81 -5.21 18.61
CA GLU A 137 2.08 -5.01 19.87
C GLU A 137 0.80 -5.89 19.93
N LEU A 138 0.05 -5.99 18.84
CA LEU A 138 -1.12 -6.86 18.76
C LEU A 138 -0.74 -8.35 18.87
N ASN A 139 0.39 -8.76 18.31
CA ASN A 139 0.89 -10.13 18.44
C ASN A 139 1.33 -10.46 19.88
N GLU A 140 2.02 -9.52 20.54
CA GLU A 140 2.37 -9.69 21.96
C GLU A 140 1.11 -9.68 22.85
N ARG A 141 0.13 -8.82 22.55
CA ARG A 141 -1.14 -8.82 23.27
C ARG A 141 -1.88 -10.15 23.15
N GLU A 142 -1.86 -10.76 21.97
CA GLU A 142 -2.46 -12.07 21.74
C GLU A 142 -1.82 -13.15 22.65
N LYS A 143 -0.49 -13.17 22.76
CA LYS A 143 0.23 -14.10 23.61
C LYS A 143 -0.14 -13.91 25.09
N LEU A 144 -0.13 -12.65 25.56
CA LEU A 144 -0.50 -12.33 26.93
C LEU A 144 -1.93 -12.73 27.26
N LEU A 145 -2.88 -12.54 26.33
CA LEU A 145 -4.26 -12.97 26.54
C LEU A 145 -4.40 -14.49 26.57
N GLN A 146 -3.63 -15.23 25.77
CA GLN A 146 -3.60 -16.69 25.80
C GLN A 146 -3.03 -17.22 27.12
N GLU A 147 -1.96 -16.61 27.62
CA GLU A 147 -1.39 -16.92 28.92
C GLU A 147 -2.38 -16.64 30.05
N GLU A 148 -3.02 -15.46 30.05
CA GLU A 148 -4.04 -15.07 31.03
C GLU A 148 -5.25 -16.03 31.02
N ILE A 149 -5.70 -16.51 29.85
CA ILE A 149 -6.76 -17.51 29.76
C ILE A 149 -6.32 -18.82 30.43
N SER A 150 -5.10 -19.28 30.16
CA SER A 150 -4.55 -20.50 30.76
C SER A 150 -4.44 -20.38 32.28
N GLU A 151 -3.97 -19.26 32.81
CA GLU A 151 -3.91 -19.00 34.25
C GLU A 151 -5.31 -18.99 34.86
N LEU A 152 -6.26 -18.28 34.27
CA LEU A 152 -7.64 -18.23 34.74
C LEU A 152 -8.32 -19.62 34.71
N GLU A 153 -8.05 -20.46 33.73
CA GLU A 153 -8.53 -21.83 33.67
C GLU A 153 -8.02 -22.69 34.85
N ASN A 154 -6.74 -22.55 35.16
CA ASN A 154 -6.14 -23.26 36.31
C ASN A 154 -6.73 -22.76 37.63
N GLU A 155 -6.91 -21.45 37.80
CA GLU A 155 -7.50 -20.84 38.97
C GLU A 155 -9.00 -21.21 39.16
N ILE A 156 -9.76 -21.28 38.04
CA ILE A 156 -11.15 -21.72 38.05
C ILE A 156 -11.24 -23.17 38.48
N LYS A 157 -10.35 -24.04 37.96
CA LYS A 157 -10.30 -25.46 38.33
C LYS A 157 -9.96 -25.64 39.82
N ALA A 158 -8.92 -24.96 40.29
CA ALA A 158 -8.53 -25.02 41.71
C ALA A 158 -9.67 -24.54 42.62
N SER A 159 -10.34 -23.43 42.25
CA SER A 159 -11.49 -22.94 43.03
C SER A 159 -12.69 -23.87 42.98
N GLY A 160 -12.87 -24.65 41.92
CA GLY A 160 -13.92 -25.66 41.82
C GLY A 160 -13.61 -26.89 42.73
N GLU A 161 -12.34 -27.29 42.86
CA GLU A 161 -11.91 -28.37 43.74
C GLU A 161 -12.08 -28.03 45.23
N GLU A 162 -11.99 -26.75 45.60
CA GLU A 162 -12.22 -26.26 46.97
C GLU A 162 -13.71 -26.11 47.33
N MET A 163 -14.62 -26.19 46.36
CA MET A 163 -16.04 -26.00 46.56
C MET A 163 -16.75 -27.31 46.91
N GLU A 164 -17.81 -27.20 47.72
CA GLU A 164 -18.69 -28.35 47.97
C GLU A 164 -19.34 -28.83 46.66
N PRO A 165 -19.35 -30.13 46.37
CA PRO A 165 -19.80 -30.69 45.09
C PRO A 165 -21.24 -30.32 44.70
N THR A 166 -22.09 -30.06 45.66
CA THR A 166 -23.50 -29.62 45.43
C THR A 166 -23.56 -28.21 44.86
N PHE A 167 -22.79 -27.27 45.42
CA PHE A 167 -22.70 -25.90 44.95
C PHE A 167 -22.04 -25.81 43.58
N LEU A 168 -21.03 -26.59 43.34
CA LEU A 168 -20.34 -26.65 42.05
C LEU A 168 -21.29 -27.10 40.92
N ARG A 169 -22.09 -28.14 41.16
CA ARG A 169 -23.09 -28.63 40.19
C ARG A 169 -24.15 -27.59 39.87
N GLU A 170 -24.67 -26.90 40.88
CA GLU A 170 -25.65 -25.84 40.68
C GLU A 170 -25.04 -24.65 39.91
N TYR A 171 -23.82 -24.25 40.25
CA TYR A 171 -23.09 -23.18 39.52
C TYR A 171 -22.90 -23.54 38.06
N GLU A 172 -22.45 -24.75 37.74
CA GLU A 172 -22.29 -25.21 36.35
C GLU A 172 -23.60 -25.28 35.59
N ARG A 173 -24.70 -25.68 36.29
CA ARG A 173 -26.02 -25.69 35.69
C ARG A 173 -26.48 -24.28 35.29
N VAL A 174 -26.35 -23.32 36.19
CA VAL A 174 -26.70 -21.93 35.96
C VAL A 174 -25.84 -21.33 34.83
N LYS A 175 -24.54 -21.60 34.82
CA LYS A 175 -23.61 -21.17 33.78
C LYS A 175 -24.01 -21.66 32.40
N LYS A 176 -24.48 -22.89 32.25
CA LYS A 176 -24.96 -23.45 30.97
C LYS A 176 -26.25 -22.79 30.49
N VAL A 177 -27.15 -22.39 31.38
CA VAL A 177 -28.43 -21.79 31.05
C VAL A 177 -28.29 -20.31 30.73
N VAL A 178 -27.59 -19.58 31.57
CA VAL A 178 -27.48 -18.09 31.46
C VAL A 178 -26.44 -17.64 30.43
N ARG A 179 -25.47 -18.49 30.10
CA ARG A 179 -24.39 -18.26 29.10
C ARG A 179 -23.56 -16.99 29.27
N ARG A 180 -23.96 -16.06 30.13
CA ARG A 180 -23.24 -14.80 30.43
C ARG A 180 -23.38 -14.44 31.91
N PRO A 181 -22.32 -13.93 32.57
CA PRO A 181 -22.45 -13.38 33.91
C PRO A 181 -23.36 -12.14 33.95
N PRO A 182 -24.04 -11.86 35.06
CA PRO A 182 -23.97 -12.60 36.33
C PRO A 182 -24.75 -13.91 36.28
N TYR A 183 -24.18 -14.98 36.79
CA TYR A 183 -24.85 -16.27 37.04
C TYR A 183 -25.58 -16.18 38.37
N VAL A 184 -26.78 -15.65 38.38
CA VAL A 184 -27.61 -15.47 39.59
C VAL A 184 -28.80 -16.40 39.54
#